data_faded489d602270c092c2b4b1830347a
#
_entry.id   faded489d602270c092c2b4b1830347a
#
_cell.length_a   1.000
_cell.length_b   1.000
_cell.length_c   1.000
_cell.angle_alpha   90.00
_cell.angle_beta   90.00
_cell.angle_gamma   90.00
#
_symmetry.space_group_name_H-M   'P 1'
#
loop_
_entity.id
_entity.type
_entity.pdbx_description
1 polymer ?
#
loop_
_entity_poly.entity_id
_entity_poly.type
_entity_poly.pdbx_seq_one_letter_code
_entity_poly.pdbx_strand_id
1 'polypeptide(L)'
;MLPWVRTSWWVSKLLRESVSREGRLLKMKTNWTKIFAVMLASATLSFAVLAQAPDNGTQKPAAATPSADQILDKYVAAIGGEAAWHKLNSRIAKGTIEIPAMSLSGTVESHEKAPNSMLVVVNLGGAAFQRGCDGTTAWSDDPQNGLRTETGAEADDSKRQSDFYHQVNMRKYYSKWNLTGTEKIGDHDAYAVEATSTAGDMDKLYFDTQTGLLVRAITTVHTPQGAMVIQSDLSDYRDTDGIKLPFTVHQSSAQSDYTLKFTEVKHNVQFADSQFAKPATEPAAQPAAH
;
A
#
# COMPACT_ATOMS: atom_id res chain seq x y z
N MET A 1 7.03 -2.76 -0.98
CA MET A 1 5.94 -2.21 -0.14
C MET A 1 5.67 -3.20 0.96
N LEU A 2 5.43 -2.79 2.18
CA LEU A 2 5.22 -3.73 3.29
C LEU A 2 4.05 -4.66 2.96
N PRO A 3 4.09 -5.97 3.32
CA PRO A 3 3.06 -6.94 2.95
C PRO A 3 1.65 -6.50 3.35
N TRP A 4 1.52 -5.84 4.49
CA TRP A 4 0.24 -5.30 4.95
C TRP A 4 -0.25 -4.08 4.18
N VAL A 5 0.61 -3.40 3.40
CA VAL A 5 0.19 -2.26 2.57
C VAL A 5 -0.62 -2.73 1.34
N ARG A 6 -0.57 -4.01 1.00
CA ARG A 6 -1.32 -4.60 -0.13
C ARG A 6 -2.38 -5.64 0.28
N THR A 7 -2.73 -5.74 1.56
CA THR A 7 -3.71 -6.71 2.06
C THR A 7 -5.18 -6.34 1.77
N SER A 8 -5.41 -5.28 1.01
CA SER A 8 -6.73 -4.65 0.80
C SER A 8 -7.78 -5.48 0.06
N TRP A 9 -7.37 -6.51 -0.68
CA TRP A 9 -8.31 -7.22 -1.57
C TRP A 9 -9.46 -7.91 -0.85
N TRP A 10 -9.22 -8.63 0.22
CA TRP A 10 -10.28 -9.36 0.90
C TRP A 10 -11.12 -8.48 1.84
N VAL A 11 -10.57 -7.38 2.35
CA VAL A 11 -11.37 -6.34 3.01
C VAL A 11 -12.39 -5.75 2.03
N SER A 12 -11.98 -5.50 0.79
CA SER A 12 -12.88 -5.03 -0.30
C SER A 12 -13.99 -6.02 -0.61
N LYS A 13 -13.72 -7.32 -0.52
CA LYS A 13 -14.68 -8.38 -0.77
C LYS A 13 -15.71 -8.50 0.35
N LEU A 14 -15.28 -8.39 1.62
CA LEU A 14 -16.16 -8.31 2.78
C LEU A 14 -17.21 -7.21 2.64
N LEU A 15 -16.77 -6.02 2.18
CA LEU A 15 -17.63 -4.85 2.02
C LEU A 15 -18.71 -5.06 0.97
N ARG A 16 -18.43 -5.81 -0.10
CA ARG A 16 -19.39 -6.05 -1.18
C ARG A 16 -20.56 -6.93 -0.77
N GLU A 17 -20.36 -7.90 0.09
CA GLU A 17 -21.35 -8.92 0.41
C GLU A 17 -22.19 -8.62 1.64
N SER A 18 -21.69 -7.81 2.59
CA SER A 18 -22.50 -7.31 3.70
C SER A 18 -23.61 -6.35 3.22
N VAL A 19 -23.34 -5.56 2.17
CA VAL A 19 -24.34 -4.67 1.52
C VAL A 19 -25.42 -5.44 0.79
N SER A 20 -25.14 -6.66 0.33
CA SER A 20 -26.12 -7.51 -0.40
C SER A 20 -27.18 -8.14 0.51
N ARG A 21 -26.98 -8.24 1.81
CA ARG A 21 -27.95 -8.83 2.74
C ARG A 21 -28.99 -7.86 3.30
N GLU A 22 -28.74 -6.55 3.25
CA GLU A 22 -29.74 -5.54 3.61
C GLU A 22 -30.23 -4.81 2.36
N GLY A 23 -31.14 -5.44 1.63
CA GLY A 23 -31.80 -4.84 0.47
C GLY A 23 -32.67 -3.64 0.85
N ARG A 24 -32.08 -2.44 0.89
CA ARG A 24 -32.77 -1.16 0.74
C ARG A 24 -32.01 -0.24 -0.18
N LEU A 25 -32.46 -0.24 -1.44
CA LEU A 25 -32.10 0.74 -2.45
C LEU A 25 -32.56 2.15 -2.03
N LEU A 26 -31.66 2.96 -1.55
CA LEU A 26 -31.84 4.42 -1.57
C LEU A 26 -31.43 4.92 -2.96
N LYS A 27 -32.43 5.15 -3.82
CA LYS A 27 -32.29 5.88 -5.08
C LYS A 27 -31.92 7.33 -4.77
N MET A 28 -30.65 7.66 -4.80
CA MET A 28 -30.22 9.06 -4.91
C MET A 28 -30.35 9.49 -6.38
N LYS A 29 -31.36 10.30 -6.65
CA LYS A 29 -31.49 11.04 -7.92
C LYS A 29 -30.42 12.14 -7.96
N THR A 30 -29.42 11.97 -8.79
CA THR A 30 -28.44 13.02 -9.09
C THR A 30 -29.01 13.93 -10.16
N ASN A 31 -29.42 15.13 -9.77
CA ASN A 31 -29.75 16.23 -10.70
C ASN A 31 -28.45 16.85 -11.21
N TRP A 32 -28.06 16.46 -12.39
CA TRP A 32 -27.00 17.12 -13.15
C TRP A 32 -27.59 17.94 -14.29
N THR A 33 -27.96 19.17 -13.99
CA THR A 33 -28.16 20.17 -15.03
C THR A 33 -28.00 21.57 -14.45
N LYS A 34 -27.24 22.39 -15.20
CA LYS A 34 -27.07 23.85 -15.10
C LYS A 34 -25.90 24.31 -14.19
N ILE A 35 -24.79 24.68 -14.85
CA ILE A 35 -24.37 26.12 -14.93
C ILE A 35 -23.25 26.17 -15.98
N PHE A 36 -23.63 26.58 -17.21
CA PHE A 36 -22.80 27.29 -18.17
C PHE A 36 -23.38 28.70 -18.27
N ALA A 37 -22.64 29.72 -18.04
CA ALA A 37 -22.59 30.95 -18.82
C ALA A 37 -21.94 32.10 -18.05
N VAL A 38 -21.06 32.82 -18.81
CA VAL A 38 -20.83 34.25 -18.81
C VAL A 38 -19.81 34.77 -17.78
N MET A 39 -18.75 35.51 -18.13
CA MET A 39 -18.62 36.65 -19.08
C MET A 39 -17.15 36.97 -19.34
N LEU A 40 -16.88 37.29 -20.61
CA LEU A 40 -15.74 38.08 -21.05
C LEU A 40 -15.92 39.55 -20.63
N ALA A 41 -14.96 40.13 -19.93
CA ALA A 41 -14.81 41.58 -19.84
C ALA A 41 -13.33 41.92 -20.00
N SER A 42 -13.01 42.44 -21.16
CA SER A 42 -11.73 43.05 -21.53
C SER A 42 -11.57 44.42 -20.86
N ALA A 43 -10.56 44.57 -20.01
CA ALA A 43 -10.08 45.88 -19.56
C ALA A 43 -8.60 46.01 -19.89
N THR A 44 -8.31 46.80 -20.93
CA THR A 44 -6.95 47.24 -21.29
C THR A 44 -6.50 48.32 -20.30
N LEU A 45 -5.54 47.95 -19.43
CA LEU A 45 -4.77 48.95 -18.68
C LEU A 45 -3.34 48.98 -19.25
N SER A 46 -3.02 50.14 -19.83
CA SER A 46 -1.65 50.48 -20.23
C SER A 46 -0.83 50.75 -18.99
N PHE A 47 0.17 49.92 -18.70
CA PHE A 47 1.16 50.20 -17.67
C PHE A 47 2.43 50.77 -18.27
N ALA A 48 2.83 51.94 -17.78
CA ALA A 48 4.11 52.58 -18.06
C ALA A 48 5.26 51.68 -17.55
N VAL A 49 6.18 51.38 -18.43
CA VAL A 49 7.44 50.65 -18.10
C VAL A 49 8.34 51.67 -17.39
N LEU A 50 8.46 51.51 -16.07
CA LEU A 50 9.59 52.04 -15.29
C LEU A 50 10.73 51.02 -15.40
N ALA A 51 11.77 51.39 -16.13
CA ALA A 51 13.01 50.61 -16.19
C ALA A 51 13.68 50.60 -14.81
N GLN A 52 13.57 49.48 -14.07
CA GLN A 52 14.39 49.23 -12.90
C GLN A 52 15.71 48.60 -13.37
N ALA A 53 16.82 49.09 -12.83
CA ALA A 53 18.14 48.56 -13.03
C ALA A 53 18.24 47.07 -12.57
N PRO A 54 19.07 46.23 -13.18
CA PRO A 54 19.20 44.86 -12.75
C PRO A 54 19.85 44.81 -11.36
N ASP A 55 19.05 44.39 -10.37
CA ASP A 55 19.55 44.00 -9.07
C ASP A 55 20.32 42.69 -9.24
N ASN A 56 21.64 42.74 -9.16
CA ASN A 56 22.52 41.58 -9.14
C ASN A 56 22.41 40.85 -7.79
N GLY A 57 21.20 40.54 -7.36
CA GLY A 57 20.97 39.60 -6.29
C GLY A 57 21.46 38.23 -6.71
N THR A 58 22.47 37.74 -6.02
CA THR A 58 23.02 36.38 -6.14
C THR A 58 21.88 35.38 -6.03
N GLN A 59 21.27 34.98 -7.14
CA GLN A 59 20.29 33.89 -7.16
C GLN A 59 21.02 32.65 -6.61
N LYS A 60 20.69 32.24 -5.39
CA LYS A 60 21.04 30.94 -4.86
C LYS A 60 20.67 29.91 -5.93
N PRO A 61 21.61 29.08 -6.42
CA PRO A 61 21.29 28.12 -7.45
C PRO A 61 20.06 27.32 -7.04
N ALA A 62 19.03 27.33 -7.89
CA ALA A 62 17.89 26.47 -7.68
C ALA A 62 18.42 25.04 -7.53
N ALA A 63 18.13 24.38 -6.43
CA ALA A 63 18.56 22.99 -6.23
C ALA A 63 18.09 22.16 -7.42
N ALA A 64 19.03 21.51 -8.08
CA ALA A 64 18.70 20.69 -9.25
C ALA A 64 17.63 19.65 -8.86
N THR A 65 16.60 19.51 -9.68
CA THR A 65 15.57 18.49 -9.49
C THR A 65 16.24 17.11 -9.44
N PRO A 66 16.04 16.32 -8.38
CA PRO A 66 16.69 15.01 -8.27
C PRO A 66 16.19 14.04 -9.35
N SER A 67 17.03 13.10 -9.73
CA SER A 67 16.58 11.97 -10.57
C SER A 67 15.72 11.00 -9.73
N ALA A 68 14.93 10.15 -10.40
CA ALA A 68 14.18 9.11 -9.73
C ALA A 68 15.09 8.16 -8.93
N ASP A 69 16.29 7.85 -9.43
CA ASP A 69 17.27 7.03 -8.73
C ASP A 69 17.77 7.70 -7.44
N GLN A 70 18.04 9.00 -7.46
CA GLN A 70 18.43 9.74 -6.25
C GLN A 70 17.31 9.78 -5.21
N ILE A 71 16.04 9.84 -5.64
CA ILE A 71 14.88 9.77 -4.74
C ILE A 71 14.81 8.39 -4.09
N LEU A 72 14.99 7.31 -4.86
CA LEU A 72 15.01 5.95 -4.32
C LEU A 72 16.18 5.71 -3.38
N ASP A 73 17.38 6.22 -3.70
CA ASP A 73 18.54 6.13 -2.79
C ASP A 73 18.27 6.85 -1.48
N LYS A 74 17.65 8.04 -1.55
CA LYS A 74 17.25 8.79 -0.37
C LYS A 74 16.22 8.02 0.47
N TYR A 75 15.24 7.37 -0.18
CA TYR A 75 14.25 6.53 0.49
C TYR A 75 14.90 5.35 1.21
N VAL A 76 15.76 4.59 0.52
CA VAL A 76 16.46 3.44 1.12
C VAL A 76 17.30 3.89 2.32
N ALA A 77 18.01 5.01 2.21
CA ALA A 77 18.76 5.58 3.33
C ALA A 77 17.84 6.01 4.48
N ALA A 78 16.69 6.64 4.18
CA ALA A 78 15.73 7.12 5.17
C ALA A 78 15.09 6.01 6.00
N ILE A 79 14.91 4.81 5.42
CA ILE A 79 14.36 3.64 6.12
C ILE A 79 15.43 2.80 6.85
N GLY A 80 16.67 3.28 6.95
CA GLY A 80 17.78 2.63 7.69
C GLY A 80 18.88 2.05 6.81
N GLY A 81 18.70 2.01 5.48
CA GLY A 81 19.68 1.50 4.52
C GLY A 81 19.72 -0.04 4.47
N GLU A 82 20.24 -0.56 3.36
CA GLU A 82 20.32 -2.02 3.10
C GLU A 82 21.02 -2.79 4.22
N ALA A 83 22.11 -2.23 4.76
CA ALA A 83 22.91 -2.89 5.79
C ALA A 83 22.14 -3.12 7.11
N ALA A 84 21.22 -2.22 7.49
CA ALA A 84 20.36 -2.41 8.66
C ALA A 84 19.30 -3.47 8.39
N TRP A 85 18.66 -3.45 7.21
CA TRP A 85 17.66 -4.42 6.80
C TRP A 85 18.22 -5.84 6.76
N HIS A 86 19.43 -6.04 6.24
CA HIS A 86 20.06 -7.38 6.15
C HIS A 86 20.52 -7.97 7.50
N LYS A 87 20.46 -7.20 8.59
CA LYS A 87 20.64 -7.74 9.96
C LYS A 87 19.38 -8.42 10.50
N LEU A 88 18.25 -8.20 9.83
CA LEU A 88 16.95 -8.73 10.23
C LEU A 88 16.60 -9.92 9.34
N ASN A 89 16.10 -11.00 9.93
CA ASN A 89 15.75 -12.22 9.18
C ASN A 89 14.28 -12.64 9.37
N SER A 90 13.59 -11.98 10.28
CA SER A 90 12.16 -12.23 10.52
C SER A 90 11.52 -11.06 11.22
N ARG A 91 10.21 -10.96 11.14
CA ARG A 91 9.41 -9.92 11.79
C ARG A 91 8.04 -10.46 12.17
N ILE A 92 7.56 -10.06 13.34
CA ILE A 92 6.15 -10.10 13.72
C ILE A 92 5.66 -8.66 13.90
N ALA A 93 4.50 -8.34 13.34
CA ALA A 93 3.83 -7.07 13.57
C ALA A 93 2.38 -7.32 13.99
N LYS A 94 1.93 -6.65 15.06
CA LYS A 94 0.57 -6.77 15.59
C LYS A 94 -0.08 -5.40 15.64
N GLY A 95 -1.39 -5.38 15.39
CA GLY A 95 -2.13 -4.12 15.36
C GLY A 95 -3.63 -4.33 15.22
N THR A 96 -4.30 -3.27 14.85
CA THR A 96 -5.74 -3.22 14.61
C THR A 96 -6.06 -2.83 13.18
N ILE A 97 -7.22 -3.26 12.71
CA ILE A 97 -7.87 -2.79 11.50
C ILE A 97 -9.17 -2.09 11.87
N GLU A 98 -9.42 -0.93 11.29
CA GLU A 98 -10.65 -0.14 11.48
C GLU A 98 -11.28 0.13 10.12
N ILE A 99 -12.58 -0.16 9.97
CA ILE A 99 -13.40 0.09 8.78
C ILE A 99 -14.54 1.03 9.18
N PRO A 100 -14.35 2.35 9.12
CA PRO A 100 -15.31 3.34 9.65
C PRO A 100 -16.69 3.24 9.02
N ALA A 101 -16.76 3.02 7.69
CA ALA A 101 -18.03 2.92 6.95
C ALA A 101 -18.96 1.81 7.45
N MET A 102 -18.41 0.79 8.14
CA MET A 102 -19.16 -0.34 8.68
C MET A 102 -19.19 -0.36 10.21
N SER A 103 -18.55 0.61 10.87
CA SER A 103 -18.32 0.58 12.32
C SER A 103 -17.69 -0.74 12.79
N LEU A 104 -16.82 -1.33 11.98
CA LEU A 104 -16.12 -2.57 12.28
C LEU A 104 -14.68 -2.31 12.68
N SER A 105 -14.21 -3.06 13.65
CA SER A 105 -12.81 -3.12 14.04
C SER A 105 -12.39 -4.56 14.29
N GLY A 106 -11.09 -4.81 14.18
CA GLY A 106 -10.52 -6.13 14.38
C GLY A 106 -9.03 -6.08 14.67
N THR A 107 -8.40 -7.24 14.68
CA THR A 107 -6.95 -7.38 14.87
C THR A 107 -6.27 -7.79 13.58
N VAL A 108 -5.03 -7.35 13.41
CA VAL A 108 -4.14 -7.77 12.35
C VAL A 108 -2.83 -8.28 12.95
N GLU A 109 -2.35 -9.39 12.46
CA GLU A 109 -1.04 -9.93 12.80
C GLU A 109 -0.33 -10.36 11.51
N SER A 110 0.93 -9.93 11.33
CA SER A 110 1.78 -10.31 10.20
C SER A 110 3.02 -11.01 10.72
N HIS A 111 3.33 -12.16 10.15
CA HIS A 111 4.58 -12.91 10.36
C HIS A 111 5.34 -12.93 9.06
N GLU A 112 6.60 -12.58 9.10
CA GLU A 112 7.45 -12.54 7.92
C GLU A 112 8.81 -13.16 8.25
N LYS A 113 9.32 -13.97 7.33
CA LYS A 113 10.63 -14.62 7.44
C LYS A 113 11.37 -14.56 6.12
N ALA A 114 12.62 -14.08 6.19
CA ALA A 114 13.50 -14.07 5.02
C ALA A 114 13.76 -15.48 4.49
N PRO A 115 13.91 -15.67 3.18
CA PRO A 115 13.86 -14.61 2.19
C PRO A 115 12.43 -14.22 1.76
N ASN A 116 11.45 -15.15 1.74
CA ASN A 116 10.18 -14.97 1.03
C ASN A 116 8.99 -15.64 1.73
N SER A 117 8.98 -15.74 3.05
CA SER A 117 7.87 -16.35 3.78
C SER A 117 7.03 -15.28 4.48
N MET A 118 5.71 -15.39 4.36
CA MET A 118 4.76 -14.45 4.92
C MET A 118 3.48 -15.16 5.35
N LEU A 119 2.91 -14.75 6.49
CA LEU A 119 1.56 -15.07 6.92
C LEU A 119 0.92 -13.80 7.48
N VAL A 120 -0.24 -13.43 6.97
CA VAL A 120 -1.07 -12.35 7.52
C VAL A 120 -2.37 -12.94 7.99
N VAL A 121 -2.75 -12.61 9.23
CA VAL A 121 -4.01 -13.01 9.85
C VAL A 121 -4.78 -11.76 10.25
N VAL A 122 -6.02 -11.66 9.79
CA VAL A 122 -6.94 -10.60 10.22
C VAL A 122 -8.18 -11.24 10.84
N ASN A 123 -8.50 -10.86 12.06
CA ASN A 123 -9.75 -11.22 12.71
C ASN A 123 -10.67 -10.00 12.70
N LEU A 124 -11.79 -10.10 12.02
CA LEU A 124 -12.72 -8.99 11.79
C LEU A 124 -14.17 -9.49 11.82
N GLY A 125 -15.03 -8.86 12.64
CA GLY A 125 -16.44 -9.21 12.72
C GLY A 125 -16.71 -10.67 13.12
N GLY A 126 -15.83 -11.30 13.90
CA GLY A 126 -15.92 -12.70 14.31
C GLY A 126 -15.43 -13.71 13.28
N ALA A 127 -14.93 -13.26 12.14
CA ALA A 127 -14.35 -14.09 11.09
C ALA A 127 -12.83 -13.93 11.02
N ALA A 128 -12.12 -15.01 10.68
CA ALA A 128 -10.68 -15.01 10.43
C ALA A 128 -10.41 -15.04 8.93
N PHE A 129 -9.45 -14.24 8.50
CA PHE A 129 -8.94 -14.18 7.14
C PHE A 129 -7.44 -14.42 7.19
N GLN A 130 -6.95 -15.32 6.37
CA GLN A 130 -5.53 -15.66 6.35
C GLN A 130 -5.01 -15.60 4.93
N ARG A 131 -3.78 -15.15 4.79
CA ARG A 131 -3.02 -15.21 3.55
C ARG A 131 -1.59 -15.56 3.86
N GLY A 132 -1.06 -16.55 3.18
CA GLY A 132 0.29 -17.00 3.39
C GLY A 132 1.05 -17.28 2.11
N CYS A 133 2.37 -17.28 2.24
CA CYS A 133 3.32 -17.70 1.22
C CYS A 133 4.53 -18.34 1.92
N ASP A 134 4.90 -19.54 1.53
CA ASP A 134 6.10 -20.23 2.03
C ASP A 134 7.33 -19.98 1.15
N GLY A 135 7.26 -19.00 0.25
CA GLY A 135 8.27 -18.71 -0.76
C GLY A 135 8.02 -19.41 -2.09
N THR A 136 7.20 -20.44 -2.12
CA THR A 136 6.87 -21.23 -3.31
C THR A 136 5.38 -21.18 -3.61
N THR A 137 4.58 -21.50 -2.61
CA THR A 137 3.12 -21.60 -2.70
C THR A 137 2.47 -20.43 -1.98
N ALA A 138 1.70 -19.63 -2.71
CA ALA A 138 0.82 -18.62 -2.14
C ALA A 138 -0.57 -19.20 -1.93
N TRP A 139 -1.20 -18.88 -0.81
CA TRP A 139 -2.51 -19.39 -0.43
C TRP A 139 -3.32 -18.35 0.35
N SER A 140 -4.62 -18.51 0.34
CA SER A 140 -5.53 -17.71 1.15
C SER A 140 -6.63 -18.59 1.74
N ASP A 141 -7.16 -18.15 2.88
CA ASP A 141 -8.30 -18.76 3.55
C ASP A 141 -9.24 -17.64 4.03
N ASP A 142 -10.47 -17.70 3.57
CA ASP A 142 -11.51 -16.76 3.94
C ASP A 142 -12.86 -17.46 4.09
N PRO A 143 -13.82 -16.93 4.91
CA PRO A 143 -15.09 -17.61 5.19
C PRO A 143 -15.97 -17.88 3.97
N GLN A 144 -15.71 -17.23 2.83
CA GLN A 144 -16.54 -17.33 1.63
C GLN A 144 -15.99 -18.36 0.64
N ASN A 145 -14.65 -18.40 0.49
CA ASN A 145 -14.00 -19.27 -0.48
C ASN A 145 -13.29 -20.46 0.16
N GLY A 146 -13.15 -20.44 1.49
CA GLY A 146 -12.34 -21.40 2.20
C GLY A 146 -10.85 -21.36 1.83
N LEU A 147 -10.14 -22.38 2.23
CA LEU A 147 -8.72 -22.52 1.98
C LEU A 147 -8.44 -22.86 0.51
N ARG A 148 -7.70 -22.02 -0.18
CA ARG A 148 -7.32 -22.20 -1.58
C ARG A 148 -5.85 -21.87 -1.85
N THR A 149 -5.29 -22.45 -2.90
CA THR A 149 -4.01 -22.00 -3.46
C THR A 149 -4.29 -20.85 -4.43
N GLU A 150 -3.49 -19.79 -4.33
CA GLU A 150 -3.52 -18.68 -5.28
C GLU A 150 -2.82 -19.09 -6.59
N THR A 151 -3.24 -18.52 -7.72
CA THR A 151 -2.71 -18.85 -9.05
C THR A 151 -2.57 -17.60 -9.92
N GLY A 152 -1.75 -17.67 -10.98
CA GLY A 152 -1.57 -16.57 -11.94
C GLY A 152 -1.05 -15.29 -11.28
N ALA A 153 -1.51 -14.14 -11.75
CA ALA A 153 -1.07 -12.83 -11.30
C ALA A 153 -1.31 -12.57 -9.80
N GLU A 154 -2.37 -13.16 -9.21
CA GLU A 154 -2.61 -13.08 -7.77
C GLU A 154 -1.48 -13.76 -6.98
N ALA A 155 -1.07 -14.97 -7.37
CA ALA A 155 0.03 -15.67 -6.73
C ALA A 155 1.37 -14.95 -6.92
N ASP A 156 1.59 -14.36 -8.09
CA ASP A 156 2.81 -13.59 -8.39
C ASP A 156 2.88 -12.33 -7.51
N ASP A 157 1.74 -11.66 -7.29
CA ASP A 157 1.63 -10.53 -6.37
C ASP A 157 1.94 -10.94 -4.93
N SER A 158 1.42 -12.09 -4.46
CA SER A 158 1.69 -12.60 -3.12
C SER A 158 3.16 -12.96 -2.92
N LYS A 159 3.77 -13.63 -3.87
CA LYS A 159 5.20 -13.97 -3.84
C LYS A 159 6.08 -12.71 -3.82
N ARG A 160 5.72 -11.70 -4.61
CA ARG A 160 6.44 -10.42 -4.59
C ARG A 160 6.31 -9.72 -3.25
N GLN A 161 5.14 -9.79 -2.62
CA GLN A 161 4.89 -9.21 -1.29
C GLN A 161 5.60 -9.95 -0.18
N SER A 162 5.84 -11.24 -0.33
CA SER A 162 6.53 -12.08 0.66
C SER A 162 8.04 -11.84 0.70
N ASP A 163 8.65 -11.10 -0.25
CA ASP A 163 10.07 -10.71 -0.15
C ASP A 163 10.28 -9.84 1.09
N PHE A 164 10.96 -10.40 2.08
CA PHE A 164 11.25 -9.74 3.35
C PHE A 164 12.00 -8.40 3.17
N TYR A 165 12.85 -8.33 2.15
CA TYR A 165 13.66 -7.16 1.82
C TYR A 165 13.04 -6.29 0.73
N HIS A 166 11.77 -6.44 0.43
CA HIS A 166 11.08 -5.73 -0.66
C HIS A 166 11.32 -4.21 -0.63
N GLN A 167 11.37 -3.61 0.57
CA GLN A 167 11.55 -2.16 0.73
C GLN A 167 12.88 -1.65 0.17
N VAL A 168 13.95 -2.37 0.41
CA VAL A 168 15.29 -2.03 -0.10
C VAL A 168 15.53 -2.60 -1.50
N ASN A 169 14.75 -3.61 -1.90
CA ASN A 169 14.81 -4.26 -3.21
C ASN A 169 13.84 -3.66 -4.25
N MET A 170 13.25 -2.48 -4.02
CA MET A 170 12.22 -1.92 -4.90
C MET A 170 12.63 -1.90 -6.37
N ARG A 171 13.89 -1.60 -6.69
CA ARG A 171 14.42 -1.59 -8.06
C ARG A 171 14.27 -2.93 -8.79
N LYS A 172 14.26 -4.06 -8.07
CA LYS A 172 14.06 -5.40 -8.64
C LYS A 172 12.65 -5.59 -9.23
N TYR A 173 11.66 -4.85 -8.72
CA TYR A 173 10.26 -5.05 -9.06
C TYR A 173 9.71 -4.07 -10.08
N TYR A 174 10.53 -3.11 -10.50
CA TYR A 174 10.13 -2.09 -11.46
C TYR A 174 11.17 -1.95 -12.56
N SER A 175 10.69 -1.93 -13.80
CA SER A 175 11.53 -1.83 -15.01
C SER A 175 11.84 -0.38 -15.40
N LYS A 176 11.01 0.56 -14.96
CA LYS A 176 11.16 1.99 -15.24
C LYS A 176 10.75 2.83 -14.05
N TRP A 177 11.44 3.96 -13.90
CA TRP A 177 11.17 4.98 -12.90
C TRP A 177 11.21 6.35 -13.58
N ASN A 178 10.19 7.16 -13.37
CA ASN A 178 10.08 8.49 -13.95
C ASN A 178 9.57 9.48 -12.91
N LEU A 179 10.38 10.51 -12.59
CA LEU A 179 9.91 11.62 -11.76
C LEU A 179 8.97 12.49 -12.62
N THR A 180 7.71 12.60 -12.20
CA THR A 180 6.69 13.39 -12.90
C THR A 180 6.51 14.80 -12.32
N GLY A 181 7.01 15.05 -11.11
CA GLY A 181 6.95 16.36 -10.48
C GLY A 181 6.93 16.28 -8.96
N THR A 182 6.44 17.36 -8.35
CA THR A 182 6.20 17.44 -6.90
C THR A 182 4.72 17.72 -6.68
N GLU A 183 4.10 16.96 -5.77
CA GLU A 183 2.70 17.10 -5.40
C GLU A 183 2.57 17.24 -3.88
N LYS A 184 1.51 17.87 -3.42
CA LYS A 184 1.21 17.97 -1.98
C LYS A 184 0.36 16.78 -1.54
N ILE A 185 0.87 16.03 -0.56
CA ILE A 185 0.19 14.87 0.03
C ILE A 185 -0.03 15.17 1.51
N GLY A 186 -1.26 15.55 1.88
CA GLY A 186 -1.52 16.10 3.21
C GLY A 186 -0.65 17.34 3.45
N ASP A 187 0.17 17.30 4.49
CA ASP A 187 1.11 18.38 4.83
C ASP A 187 2.50 18.22 4.20
N HIS A 188 2.73 17.12 3.44
CA HIS A 188 4.02 16.81 2.82
C HIS A 188 4.10 17.33 1.39
N ASP A 189 5.21 17.99 1.04
CA ASP A 189 5.61 18.15 -0.36
C ASP A 189 6.34 16.87 -0.78
N ALA A 190 5.83 16.17 -1.77
CA ALA A 190 6.32 14.85 -2.15
C ALA A 190 6.70 14.78 -3.63
N TYR A 191 7.82 14.14 -3.92
CA TYR A 191 8.19 13.76 -5.29
C TYR A 191 7.23 12.68 -5.77
N ALA A 192 6.55 12.93 -6.88
CA ALA A 192 5.68 11.97 -7.55
C ALA A 192 6.51 11.17 -8.57
N VAL A 193 6.66 9.88 -8.34
CA VAL A 193 7.43 8.96 -9.19
C VAL A 193 6.49 7.92 -9.77
N GLU A 194 6.38 7.89 -11.09
CA GLU A 194 5.73 6.78 -11.81
C GLU A 194 6.71 5.64 -12.00
N ALA A 195 6.27 4.43 -11.68
CA ALA A 195 7.06 3.23 -11.74
C ALA A 195 6.32 2.14 -12.53
N THR A 196 6.94 1.63 -13.60
CA THR A 196 6.38 0.51 -14.36
C THR A 196 6.84 -0.80 -13.71
N SER A 197 5.91 -1.59 -13.17
CA SER A 197 6.23 -2.88 -12.58
C SER A 197 6.76 -3.88 -13.62
N THR A 198 7.45 -4.92 -13.16
CA THR A 198 7.88 -6.01 -14.04
C THR A 198 6.71 -6.79 -14.65
N ALA A 199 5.51 -6.68 -14.05
CA ALA A 199 4.25 -7.23 -14.58
C ALA A 199 3.59 -6.30 -15.63
N GLY A 200 4.11 -5.06 -15.81
CA GLY A 200 3.59 -4.08 -16.76
C GLY A 200 2.61 -3.06 -16.16
N ASP A 201 2.26 -3.19 -14.89
CA ASP A 201 1.39 -2.22 -14.23
C ASP A 201 2.13 -0.90 -13.99
N MET A 202 1.37 0.19 -13.99
CA MET A 202 1.90 1.51 -13.63
C MET A 202 1.48 1.84 -12.20
N ASP A 203 2.46 1.91 -11.31
CA ASP A 203 2.30 2.37 -9.94
C ASP A 203 2.75 3.82 -9.83
N LYS A 204 2.21 4.57 -8.86
CA LYS A 204 2.62 5.93 -8.55
C LYS A 204 3.01 6.03 -7.08
N LEU A 205 4.25 6.45 -6.82
CA LEU A 205 4.85 6.49 -5.50
C LEU A 205 5.22 7.92 -5.14
N TYR A 206 4.94 8.32 -3.91
CA TYR A 206 5.14 9.67 -3.43
C TYR A 206 6.11 9.69 -2.27
N PHE A 207 7.28 10.28 -2.49
CA PHE A 207 8.35 10.35 -1.51
C PHE A 207 8.45 11.77 -0.95
N ASP A 208 8.33 11.92 0.36
CA ASP A 208 8.46 13.22 1.03
C ASP A 208 9.80 13.88 0.69
N THR A 209 9.74 15.14 0.27
CA THR A 209 10.93 15.84 -0.24
C THR A 209 11.97 16.12 0.84
N GLN A 210 11.57 16.20 2.11
CA GLN A 210 12.44 16.50 3.24
C GLN A 210 13.03 15.21 3.82
N THR A 211 12.17 14.28 4.21
CA THR A 211 12.57 13.05 4.90
C THR A 211 13.01 11.92 3.97
N GLY A 212 12.53 11.92 2.73
CA GLY A 212 12.71 10.82 1.78
C GLY A 212 11.78 9.63 2.01
N LEU A 213 10.92 9.66 3.01
CA LEU A 213 10.00 8.56 3.31
C LEU A 213 8.88 8.48 2.29
N LEU A 214 8.40 7.27 2.02
CA LEU A 214 7.23 7.03 1.18
C LEU A 214 5.97 7.42 1.96
N VAL A 215 5.23 8.43 1.51
CA VAL A 215 4.02 8.94 2.19
C VAL A 215 2.74 8.46 1.53
N ARG A 216 2.78 8.14 0.21
CA ARG A 216 1.65 7.54 -0.52
C ARG A 216 2.15 6.59 -1.59
N ALA A 217 1.39 5.55 -1.83
CA ALA A 217 1.54 4.66 -2.97
C ALA A 217 0.18 4.39 -3.60
N ILE A 218 0.08 4.51 -4.92
CA ILE A 218 -1.06 4.08 -5.71
C ILE A 218 -0.57 2.91 -6.56
N THR A 219 -1.11 1.71 -6.33
CA THR A 219 -0.59 0.48 -6.92
C THR A 219 -1.71 -0.39 -7.45
N THR A 220 -1.40 -1.19 -8.47
CA THR A 220 -2.30 -2.20 -8.98
C THR A 220 -2.09 -3.53 -8.25
N VAL A 221 -3.19 -4.16 -7.84
CA VAL A 221 -3.23 -5.49 -7.22
C VAL A 221 -4.10 -6.40 -8.06
N HIS A 222 -3.63 -7.61 -8.32
CA HIS A 222 -4.37 -8.61 -9.07
C HIS A 222 -5.18 -9.51 -8.13
N THR A 223 -6.42 -9.76 -8.53
CA THR A 223 -7.38 -10.57 -7.77
C THR A 223 -8.04 -11.56 -8.74
N PRO A 224 -8.70 -12.62 -8.27
CA PRO A 224 -9.50 -13.49 -9.14
C PRO A 224 -10.58 -12.76 -9.93
N GLN A 225 -11.02 -11.58 -9.47
CA GLN A 225 -12.03 -10.75 -10.13
C GLN A 225 -11.43 -9.71 -11.09
N GLY A 226 -10.12 -9.63 -11.19
CA GLY A 226 -9.38 -8.68 -12.05
C GLY A 226 -8.45 -7.76 -11.28
N ALA A 227 -7.87 -6.81 -12.00
CA ALA A 227 -6.97 -5.81 -11.43
C ALA A 227 -7.75 -4.74 -10.65
N MET A 228 -7.18 -4.29 -9.53
CA MET A 228 -7.75 -3.26 -8.68
C MET A 228 -6.67 -2.26 -8.28
N VAL A 229 -6.99 -0.98 -8.40
CA VAL A 229 -6.11 0.10 -7.95
C VAL A 229 -6.35 0.39 -6.48
N ILE A 230 -5.28 0.47 -5.71
CA ILE A 230 -5.28 0.72 -4.28
C ILE A 230 -4.39 1.92 -3.99
N GLN A 231 -4.91 2.88 -3.25
CA GLN A 231 -4.13 3.92 -2.62
C GLN A 231 -3.78 3.51 -1.19
N SER A 232 -2.53 3.70 -0.80
CA SER A 232 -2.03 3.49 0.55
C SER A 232 -1.34 4.75 1.02
N ASP A 233 -1.82 5.37 2.08
CA ASP A 233 -1.20 6.50 2.76
C ASP A 233 -0.47 5.98 3.99
N LEU A 234 0.85 6.28 4.09
CA LEU A 234 1.73 5.77 5.11
C LEU A 234 2.15 6.89 6.05
N SER A 235 2.00 6.67 7.34
CA SER A 235 2.32 7.67 8.37
C SER A 235 2.82 7.03 9.66
N ASP A 236 3.12 7.86 10.66
CA ASP A 236 3.62 7.41 11.97
C ASP A 236 4.85 6.49 11.83
N TYR A 237 5.86 6.98 11.11
CA TYR A 237 7.11 6.25 10.92
C TYR A 237 7.89 6.21 12.24
N ARG A 238 8.22 5.00 12.70
CA ARG A 238 8.98 4.76 13.94
C ARG A 238 10.24 3.99 13.66
N ASP A 239 11.27 4.27 14.46
CA ASP A 239 12.50 3.49 14.46
C ASP A 239 12.27 2.17 15.21
N THR A 240 12.70 1.06 14.60
CA THR A 240 12.58 -0.27 15.18
C THR A 240 13.81 -1.08 14.75
N ASP A 241 14.71 -1.36 15.69
CA ASP A 241 15.96 -2.10 15.46
C ASP A 241 16.83 -1.53 14.31
N GLY A 242 16.85 -0.19 14.18
CA GLY A 242 17.67 0.54 13.23
C GLY A 242 17.06 0.67 11.82
N ILE A 243 15.80 0.26 11.63
CA ILE A 243 15.02 0.54 10.43
C ILE A 243 13.79 1.39 10.76
N LYS A 244 13.27 2.13 9.77
CA LYS A 244 12.02 2.88 9.93
C LYS A 244 10.87 2.18 9.23
N LEU A 245 9.77 1.99 9.97
CA LEU A 245 8.53 1.39 9.49
C LEU A 245 7.34 2.31 9.75
N PRO A 246 6.35 2.42 8.83
CA PRO A 246 5.11 3.12 9.12
C PRO A 246 4.26 2.29 10.08
N PHE A 247 3.73 2.91 11.13
CA PHE A 247 2.85 2.26 12.09
C PHE A 247 1.37 2.53 11.80
N THR A 248 1.09 3.47 10.91
CA THR A 248 -0.27 3.70 10.42
C THR A 248 -0.28 3.62 8.90
N VAL A 249 -1.21 2.82 8.36
CA VAL A 249 -1.44 2.69 6.92
C VAL A 249 -2.94 2.83 6.67
N HIS A 250 -3.34 3.92 6.01
CA HIS A 250 -4.69 4.09 5.53
C HIS A 250 -4.78 3.58 4.09
N GLN A 251 -5.70 2.68 3.81
CA GLN A 251 -5.90 2.11 2.49
C GLN A 251 -7.30 2.42 1.96
N SER A 252 -7.34 2.88 0.71
CA SER A 252 -8.59 3.13 0.01
C SER A 252 -8.57 2.57 -1.40
N SER A 253 -9.73 2.13 -1.86
CA SER A 253 -10.01 1.69 -3.22
C SER A 253 -11.46 2.04 -3.57
N ALA A 254 -11.91 1.72 -4.79
CA ALA A 254 -13.32 1.89 -5.17
C ALA A 254 -14.28 1.06 -4.30
N GLN A 255 -13.78 0.09 -3.52
CA GLN A 255 -14.58 -0.90 -2.82
C GLN A 255 -14.33 -0.97 -1.32
N SER A 256 -13.26 -0.36 -0.83
CA SER A 256 -12.86 -0.43 0.57
C SER A 256 -12.12 0.82 1.01
N ASP A 257 -12.33 1.16 2.27
CA ASP A 257 -11.63 2.22 2.98
C ASP A 257 -11.39 1.72 4.42
N TYR A 258 -10.13 1.60 4.84
CA TYR A 258 -9.78 1.13 6.17
C TYR A 258 -8.41 1.60 6.61
N THR A 259 -8.18 1.58 7.92
CA THR A 259 -6.91 1.94 8.53
C THR A 259 -6.33 0.76 9.32
N LEU A 260 -5.07 0.47 9.06
CA LEU A 260 -4.24 -0.42 9.88
C LEU A 260 -3.41 0.42 10.84
N LYS A 261 -3.40 0.06 12.12
CA LYS A 261 -2.57 0.69 13.15
C LYS A 261 -1.77 -0.38 13.88
N PHE A 262 -0.47 -0.39 13.69
CA PHE A 262 0.43 -1.32 14.35
C PHE A 262 0.80 -0.79 15.73
N THR A 263 0.80 -1.67 16.72
CA THR A 263 1.14 -1.37 18.11
C THR A 263 2.43 -2.05 18.55
N GLU A 264 2.78 -3.15 17.89
CA GLU A 264 3.96 -3.94 18.22
C GLU A 264 4.65 -4.40 16.92
N VAL A 265 5.96 -4.26 16.88
CA VAL A 265 6.84 -4.85 15.87
C VAL A 265 8.05 -5.44 16.56
N LYS A 266 8.37 -6.70 16.28
CA LYS A 266 9.56 -7.40 16.78
C LYS A 266 10.28 -8.07 15.63
N HIS A 267 11.61 -8.00 15.63
CA HIS A 267 12.44 -8.64 14.62
C HIS A 267 13.21 -9.83 15.19
N ASN A 268 13.75 -10.63 14.28
CA ASN A 268 14.59 -11.81 14.60
C ASN A 268 13.87 -12.83 15.51
N VAL A 269 12.55 -12.97 15.30
CA VAL A 269 11.68 -13.93 16.00
C VAL A 269 11.85 -15.30 15.35
N GLN A 270 11.87 -16.36 16.14
CA GLN A 270 11.95 -17.73 15.62
C GLN A 270 10.57 -18.18 15.11
N PHE A 271 10.52 -18.61 13.86
CA PHE A 271 9.35 -19.21 13.23
C PHE A 271 9.68 -20.59 12.67
N ALA A 272 8.79 -21.55 12.88
CA ALA A 272 8.82 -22.82 12.15
C ALA A 272 8.40 -22.58 10.69
N ASP A 273 9.06 -23.22 9.72
CA ASP A 273 8.71 -23.06 8.30
C ASP A 273 7.27 -23.52 7.99
N SER A 274 6.78 -24.52 8.72
CA SER A 274 5.40 -25.01 8.62
C SER A 274 4.33 -23.94 8.90
N GLN A 275 4.69 -22.87 9.59
CA GLN A 275 3.75 -21.78 9.90
C GLN A 275 3.31 -21.01 8.65
N PHE A 276 4.15 -20.99 7.62
CA PHE A 276 3.90 -20.27 6.36
C PHE A 276 3.29 -21.17 5.28
N ALA A 277 3.37 -22.49 5.49
CA ALA A 277 2.83 -23.45 4.55
C ALA A 277 1.30 -23.40 4.50
N LYS A 278 0.73 -23.72 3.34
CA LYS A 278 -0.72 -23.87 3.21
C LYS A 278 -1.20 -24.94 4.22
N PRO A 279 -2.18 -24.64 5.09
CA PRO A 279 -2.75 -25.61 6.00
C PRO A 279 -3.24 -26.86 5.25
N ALA A 280 -3.08 -28.04 5.87
CA ALA A 280 -3.71 -29.24 5.34
C ALA A 280 -5.24 -29.09 5.43
N THR A 281 -5.95 -29.41 4.35
CA THR A 281 -7.41 -29.56 4.42
C THR A 281 -7.72 -30.74 5.34
N GLU A 282 -8.43 -30.51 6.44
CA GLU A 282 -8.99 -31.61 7.20
C GLU A 282 -9.83 -32.49 6.26
N PRO A 283 -9.58 -33.82 6.24
CA PRO A 283 -10.47 -34.71 5.48
C PRO A 283 -11.90 -34.48 5.98
N ALA A 284 -12.83 -34.20 5.05
CA ALA A 284 -14.23 -34.12 5.42
C ALA A 284 -14.59 -35.35 6.25
N ALA A 285 -15.07 -35.14 7.47
CA ALA A 285 -15.51 -36.24 8.33
C ALA A 285 -16.47 -37.11 7.51
N GLN A 286 -16.08 -38.36 7.26
CA GLN A 286 -16.95 -39.32 6.58
C GLN A 286 -18.24 -39.42 7.41
N PRO A 287 -19.43 -39.26 6.80
CA PRO A 287 -20.67 -39.49 7.52
C PRO A 287 -20.63 -40.93 8.06
N ALA A 288 -20.83 -41.08 9.38
CA ALA A 288 -20.92 -42.38 10.02
C ALA A 288 -21.98 -43.21 9.26
N ALA A 289 -21.54 -44.33 8.70
CA ALA A 289 -22.46 -45.29 8.13
C ALA A 289 -23.36 -45.84 9.23
N HIS A 290 -24.66 -45.58 9.10
CA HIS A 290 -25.74 -46.15 9.91
C HIS A 290 -26.18 -47.48 9.31
#